data_45c5943cdc7bf6506614ed3108751daa
#
_entry.id   45c5943cdc7bf6506614ed3108751daa
#
_cell.length_a   1.000
_cell.length_b   1.000
_cell.length_c   1.000
_cell.angle_alpha   90.00
_cell.angle_beta   90.00
_cell.angle_gamma   90.00
#
_symmetry.space_group_name_H-M   'P 1'
#
loop_
_entity.id
_entity.type
_entity.pdbx_description
1 polymer ?
#
loop_
_entity_poly.entity_id
_entity_poly.type
_entity_poly.pdbx_seq_one_letter_code
_entity_poly.pdbx_strand_id
1 'polypeptide(L)'
;MIAKLIKFTTLEAMVEMMSSGDETEDPALFVKSYFPKVLFLVGSFEISSSGSTALASAENGLQINILGVNFFEYHKDAERIAGTMLHEFTHILDGIHGSPAEFKDITLSDYVGDRYTSLTEDPYQKGFVSNYARSHYSEDVAETGGRLISLTEAEREAMIAKAGPVGGPLIRKKYDMLKKWLKDSYGVDTDRWCEIYHRRIAQLDNLDWESLDK
;
A
#
# COMPACT_ATOMS: atom_id res chain seq x y z
N MET A 1 -4.33 15.87 12.79
CA MET A 1 -3.78 15.85 11.42
C MET A 1 -3.64 14.43 10.88
N ILE A 2 -2.73 13.55 11.36
CA ILE A 2 -2.53 12.17 10.80
C ILE A 2 -3.81 11.34 10.80
N ALA A 3 -4.58 11.32 11.88
CA ALA A 3 -5.85 10.59 11.93
C ALA A 3 -6.84 11.05 10.85
N LYS A 4 -6.90 12.36 10.58
CA LYS A 4 -7.73 12.90 9.50
C LYS A 4 -7.20 12.53 8.11
N LEU A 5 -5.88 12.56 7.92
CA LEU A 5 -5.25 12.09 6.69
C LEU A 5 -5.65 10.65 6.38
N ILE A 6 -5.49 9.74 7.34
CA ILE A 6 -5.84 8.33 7.18
C ILE A 6 -7.34 8.16 6.95
N LYS A 7 -8.19 8.84 7.72
CA LYS A 7 -9.64 8.83 7.51
C LYS A 7 -9.96 9.20 6.07
N PHE A 8 -9.45 10.32 5.59
CA PHE A 8 -9.77 10.88 4.28
C PHE A 8 -9.18 10.08 3.11
N THR A 9 -7.89 9.75 3.16
CA THR A 9 -7.20 9.10 2.03
C THR A 9 -7.36 7.59 1.99
N THR A 10 -7.70 6.96 3.13
CA THR A 10 -7.76 5.50 3.24
C THR A 10 -9.19 5.04 3.51
N LEU A 11 -9.77 5.35 4.69
CA LEU A 11 -11.08 4.80 5.07
C LEU A 11 -12.21 5.26 4.16
N GLU A 12 -12.33 6.57 3.96
CA GLU A 12 -13.38 7.12 3.10
C GLU A 12 -13.15 6.79 1.62
N ALA A 13 -11.89 6.67 1.18
CA ALA A 13 -11.57 6.22 -0.17
C ALA A 13 -12.03 4.77 -0.40
N MET A 14 -11.84 3.87 0.58
CA MET A 14 -12.33 2.50 0.52
C MET A 14 -13.86 2.42 0.49
N VAL A 15 -14.53 3.21 1.34
CA VAL A 15 -16.01 3.28 1.33
C VAL A 15 -16.52 3.76 -0.02
N GLU A 16 -15.91 4.79 -0.58
CA GLU A 16 -16.29 5.33 -1.89
C GLU A 16 -16.01 4.33 -3.02
N MET A 17 -14.88 3.62 -2.97
CA MET A 17 -14.53 2.59 -3.94
C MET A 17 -15.57 1.46 -3.97
N MET A 18 -16.08 1.07 -2.80
CA MET A 18 -17.07 -0.01 -2.67
C MET A 18 -18.51 0.45 -2.96
N SER A 19 -18.77 1.75 -3.06
CA SER A 19 -20.13 2.25 -3.34
C SER A 19 -20.57 1.90 -4.76
N SER A 20 -21.59 1.04 -4.86
CA SER A 20 -22.20 0.63 -6.15
C SER A 20 -23.30 1.60 -6.64
N GLY A 21 -23.78 2.49 -5.74
CA GLY A 21 -24.98 3.29 -5.97
C GLY A 21 -26.29 2.55 -5.63
N ASP A 22 -26.23 1.29 -5.20
CA ASP A 22 -27.37 0.55 -4.68
C ASP A 22 -27.52 0.88 -3.18
N GLU A 23 -28.64 1.49 -2.81
CA GLU A 23 -28.97 1.88 -1.43
C GLU A 23 -29.14 0.68 -0.47
N THR A 24 -29.27 -0.53 -0.99
CA THR A 24 -29.39 -1.76 -0.17
C THR A 24 -28.04 -2.30 0.27
N GLU A 25 -26.93 -1.88 -0.33
CA GLU A 25 -25.57 -2.28 0.02
C GLU A 25 -24.94 -1.29 0.99
N ASP A 26 -24.29 -1.81 2.05
CA ASP A 26 -23.48 -0.99 2.96
C ASP A 26 -22.06 -0.83 2.38
N PRO A 27 -21.70 0.33 1.78
CA PRO A 27 -20.40 0.53 1.20
C PRO A 27 -19.28 0.52 2.24
N ALA A 28 -19.61 0.70 3.53
CA ALA A 28 -18.66 0.60 4.62
C ALA A 28 -18.38 -0.84 5.08
N LEU A 29 -19.11 -1.84 4.53
CA LEU A 29 -18.96 -3.24 4.95
C LEU A 29 -17.52 -3.73 4.75
N PHE A 30 -16.87 -3.39 3.64
CA PHE A 30 -15.48 -3.74 3.36
C PHE A 30 -14.53 -3.22 4.46
N VAL A 31 -14.62 -1.94 4.82
CA VAL A 31 -13.83 -1.34 5.90
C VAL A 31 -14.15 -1.99 7.24
N LYS A 32 -15.44 -2.21 7.54
CA LYS A 32 -15.87 -2.87 8.79
C LYS A 32 -15.36 -4.30 8.90
N SER A 33 -15.24 -5.01 7.79
CA SER A 33 -14.82 -6.43 7.76
C SER A 33 -13.31 -6.60 7.81
N TYR A 34 -12.56 -5.77 7.10
CA TYR A 34 -11.16 -6.02 6.81
C TYR A 34 -10.20 -5.00 7.43
N PHE A 35 -10.64 -3.75 7.65
CA PHE A 35 -9.72 -2.75 8.21
C PHE A 35 -9.54 -2.97 9.73
N PRO A 36 -8.31 -2.82 10.26
CA PRO A 36 -8.03 -3.02 11.68
C PRO A 36 -8.84 -2.07 12.54
N LYS A 37 -9.24 -2.55 13.71
CA LYS A 37 -10.05 -1.75 14.66
C LYS A 37 -9.21 -0.75 15.46
N VAL A 38 -7.88 -0.89 15.41
CA VAL A 38 -6.95 -0.05 16.15
C VAL A 38 -5.91 0.54 15.21
N LEU A 39 -5.80 1.87 15.23
CA LEU A 39 -4.68 2.63 14.69
C LEU A 39 -3.91 3.20 15.87
N PHE A 40 -2.66 2.78 16.03
CA PHE A 40 -1.81 3.22 17.12
C PHE A 40 -0.79 4.24 16.61
N LEU A 41 -0.89 5.48 17.06
CA LEU A 41 -0.01 6.57 16.67
C LEU A 41 1.14 6.68 17.67
N VAL A 42 2.36 6.33 17.23
CA VAL A 42 3.56 6.26 18.06
C VAL A 42 4.47 7.45 17.76
N GLY A 43 4.81 8.23 18.78
CA GLY A 43 5.61 9.46 18.65
C GLY A 43 7.03 9.25 18.13
N SER A 44 7.65 8.10 18.42
CA SER A 44 9.03 7.75 18.04
C SER A 44 9.06 6.77 16.87
N PHE A 45 10.21 6.71 16.20
CA PHE A 45 10.50 5.62 15.27
C PHE A 45 10.94 4.36 16.02
N GLU A 46 10.68 3.21 15.41
CA GLU A 46 11.33 1.96 15.76
C GLU A 46 12.56 1.78 14.87
N ILE A 47 13.69 1.47 15.49
CA ILE A 47 14.96 1.26 14.80
C ILE A 47 15.29 -0.23 14.87
N SER A 48 15.38 -0.88 13.71
CA SER A 48 15.79 -2.27 13.61
C SER A 48 17.25 -2.46 14.00
N SER A 49 17.66 -3.71 14.26
CA SER A 49 19.06 -4.07 14.51
C SER A 49 20.00 -3.71 13.34
N SER A 50 19.47 -3.58 12.12
CA SER A 50 20.22 -3.12 10.93
C SER A 50 20.29 -1.61 10.81
N GLY A 51 19.67 -0.83 11.73
CA GLY A 51 19.65 0.63 11.69
C GLY A 51 18.57 1.22 10.75
N SER A 52 17.73 0.39 10.13
CA SER A 52 16.58 0.88 9.35
C SER A 52 15.44 1.29 10.27
N THR A 53 14.68 2.33 9.85
CA THR A 53 13.48 2.80 10.56
C THR A 53 12.25 2.28 9.88
N ALA A 54 11.34 1.65 10.64
CA ALA A 54 10.00 1.34 10.17
C ALA A 54 9.14 2.61 10.23
N LEU A 55 8.22 2.75 9.27
CA LEU A 55 7.22 3.84 9.22
C LEU A 55 5.87 3.38 9.77
N ALA A 56 5.57 2.12 9.62
CA ALA A 56 4.39 1.46 10.16
C ALA A 56 4.66 -0.03 10.35
N SER A 57 3.73 -0.71 11.00
CA SER A 57 3.64 -2.18 11.06
C SER A 57 2.18 -2.60 11.21
N ALA A 58 1.83 -3.75 10.62
CA ALA A 58 0.50 -4.36 10.76
C ALA A 58 0.61 -5.65 11.59
N GLU A 59 0.41 -5.54 12.90
CA GLU A 59 0.54 -6.67 13.80
C GLU A 59 -0.69 -7.59 13.76
N ASN A 60 -0.52 -8.80 13.23
CA ASN A 60 -1.53 -9.86 13.20
C ASN A 60 -2.89 -9.44 12.59
N GLY A 61 -2.92 -8.43 11.74
CA GLY A 61 -4.14 -7.92 11.11
C GLY A 61 -5.11 -7.19 12.04
N LEU A 62 -4.80 -7.05 13.33
CA LEU A 62 -5.68 -6.45 14.34
C LEU A 62 -5.42 -4.97 14.56
N GLN A 63 -4.20 -4.52 14.31
CA GLN A 63 -3.72 -3.17 14.61
C GLN A 63 -2.73 -2.73 13.53
N ILE A 64 -2.78 -1.44 13.17
CA ILE A 64 -1.70 -0.78 12.44
C ILE A 64 -1.05 0.24 13.37
N ASN A 65 0.27 0.15 13.53
CA ASN A 65 1.09 1.14 14.21
C ASN A 65 1.63 2.13 13.16
N ILE A 66 1.47 3.41 13.39
CA ILE A 66 2.09 4.49 12.61
C ILE A 66 3.17 5.10 13.46
N LEU A 67 4.42 5.00 13.01
CA LEU A 67 5.60 5.34 13.79
C LEU A 67 6.12 6.73 13.41
N GLY A 68 6.79 7.39 14.36
CA GLY A 68 7.43 8.68 14.13
C GLY A 68 6.47 9.85 13.95
N VAL A 69 5.24 9.76 14.51
CA VAL A 69 4.22 10.79 14.28
C VAL A 69 4.60 12.18 14.82
N ASN A 70 5.51 12.27 15.79
CA ASN A 70 6.03 13.55 16.30
C ASN A 70 6.93 14.27 15.28
N PHE A 71 7.42 13.58 14.26
CA PHE A 71 8.28 14.10 13.20
C PHE A 71 7.53 14.34 11.90
N PHE A 72 6.20 14.20 11.92
CA PHE A 72 5.36 14.38 10.74
C PHE A 72 5.36 15.83 10.27
N GLU A 73 5.80 16.03 9.03
CA GLU A 73 5.73 17.29 8.31
C GLU A 73 4.72 17.13 7.16
N TYR A 74 3.58 17.81 7.24
CA TYR A 74 2.46 17.63 6.31
C TYR A 74 2.86 17.61 4.82
N HIS A 75 3.52 18.67 4.34
CA HIS A 75 3.86 18.79 2.92
C HIS A 75 4.88 17.76 2.41
N LYS A 76 5.59 17.09 3.31
CA LYS A 76 6.59 16.07 2.95
C LYS A 76 6.07 14.65 3.13
N ASP A 77 5.21 14.45 4.13
CA ASP A 77 4.92 13.12 4.65
C ASP A 77 3.52 12.62 4.35
N ALA A 78 2.59 13.49 3.91
CA ALA A 78 1.19 13.11 3.75
C ALA A 78 1.01 11.97 2.74
N GLU A 79 1.59 12.10 1.54
CA GLU A 79 1.50 11.05 0.52
C GLU A 79 2.25 9.78 0.95
N ARG A 80 3.39 9.94 1.61
CA ARG A 80 4.18 8.82 2.13
C ARG A 80 3.38 8.02 3.16
N ILE A 81 2.72 8.68 4.12
CA ILE A 81 1.87 7.99 5.11
C ILE A 81 0.66 7.34 4.43
N ALA A 82 0.00 8.03 3.49
CA ALA A 82 -1.11 7.45 2.76
C ALA A 82 -0.68 6.20 1.97
N GLY A 83 0.48 6.24 1.31
CA GLY A 83 1.06 5.07 0.62
C GLY A 83 1.44 3.94 1.59
N THR A 84 2.01 4.28 2.76
CA THR A 84 2.33 3.30 3.80
C THR A 84 1.06 2.60 4.32
N MET A 85 -0.05 3.34 4.47
CA MET A 85 -1.33 2.72 4.84
C MET A 85 -1.82 1.69 3.83
N LEU A 86 -1.62 1.92 2.54
CA LEU A 86 -1.97 0.96 1.48
C LEU A 86 -1.08 -0.28 1.54
N HIS A 87 0.21 -0.11 1.83
CA HIS A 87 1.16 -1.19 2.04
C HIS A 87 0.73 -2.08 3.22
N GLU A 88 0.53 -1.50 4.40
CA GLU A 88 0.14 -2.23 5.61
C GLU A 88 -1.23 -2.91 5.44
N PHE A 89 -2.17 -2.24 4.77
CA PHE A 89 -3.46 -2.85 4.51
C PHE A 89 -3.38 -4.02 3.53
N THR A 90 -2.44 -3.99 2.57
CA THR A 90 -2.18 -5.14 1.69
C THR A 90 -1.68 -6.35 2.48
N HIS A 91 -0.81 -6.16 3.48
CA HIS A 91 -0.41 -7.24 4.40
C HIS A 91 -1.61 -7.85 5.13
N ILE A 92 -2.55 -7.02 5.58
CA ILE A 92 -3.74 -7.51 6.27
C ILE A 92 -4.61 -8.35 5.32
N LEU A 93 -4.82 -7.89 4.10
CA LEU A 93 -5.57 -8.64 3.11
C LEU A 93 -4.87 -9.97 2.76
N ASP A 94 -3.54 -9.94 2.60
CA ASP A 94 -2.74 -11.16 2.38
C ASP A 94 -2.86 -12.15 3.56
N GLY A 95 -2.86 -11.65 4.78
CA GLY A 95 -3.05 -12.48 5.99
C GLY A 95 -4.44 -13.13 6.10
N ILE A 96 -5.48 -12.54 5.50
CA ILE A 96 -6.86 -13.05 5.60
C ILE A 96 -7.15 -14.12 4.54
N HIS A 97 -6.89 -13.85 3.26
CA HIS A 97 -7.23 -14.76 2.16
C HIS A 97 -6.02 -15.34 1.44
N GLY A 98 -4.81 -14.90 1.78
CA GLY A 98 -3.59 -15.30 1.09
C GLY A 98 -3.50 -14.76 -0.35
N SER A 99 -2.39 -14.15 -0.70
CA SER A 99 -2.06 -13.82 -2.08
C SER A 99 -1.80 -15.10 -2.89
N PRO A 100 -1.89 -15.06 -4.23
CA PRO A 100 -1.64 -16.22 -5.06
C PRO A 100 -0.25 -16.82 -4.80
N ALA A 101 -0.20 -18.13 -4.53
CA ALA A 101 1.06 -18.82 -4.17
C ALA A 101 2.13 -18.68 -5.28
N GLU A 102 1.68 -18.57 -6.53
CA GLU A 102 2.54 -18.40 -7.70
C GLU A 102 3.19 -17.02 -7.79
N PHE A 103 2.73 -16.04 -6.99
CA PHE A 103 3.28 -14.69 -6.98
C PHE A 103 4.78 -14.71 -6.62
N LYS A 104 5.15 -15.42 -5.57
CA LYS A 104 6.55 -15.55 -5.14
C LYS A 104 7.44 -16.20 -6.18
N ASP A 105 6.88 -17.09 -7.03
CA ASP A 105 7.65 -17.86 -8.02
C ASP A 105 8.09 -16.98 -9.19
N ILE A 106 7.46 -15.83 -9.41
CA ILE A 106 7.79 -14.89 -10.49
C ILE A 106 9.25 -14.41 -10.39
N THR A 107 9.72 -14.16 -9.16
CA THR A 107 11.07 -13.63 -8.89
C THR A 107 11.75 -14.38 -7.73
N LEU A 108 11.47 -15.66 -7.56
CA LEU A 108 11.89 -16.47 -6.40
C LEU A 108 13.41 -16.42 -6.13
N SER A 109 14.23 -16.45 -7.19
CA SER A 109 15.70 -16.45 -7.07
C SER A 109 16.30 -15.09 -6.67
N ASP A 110 15.54 -14.02 -6.73
CA ASP A 110 16.02 -12.65 -6.55
C ASP A 110 15.61 -12.02 -5.22
N TYR A 111 14.95 -12.78 -4.33
CA TYR A 111 14.78 -12.38 -2.93
C TYR A 111 16.10 -12.48 -2.16
N VAL A 112 16.43 -11.47 -1.36
CA VAL A 112 17.76 -11.30 -0.77
C VAL A 112 17.78 -11.19 0.76
N GLY A 113 16.60 -11.19 1.41
CA GLY A 113 16.49 -10.97 2.86
C GLY A 113 17.02 -9.59 3.26
N ASP A 114 17.62 -9.48 4.43
CA ASP A 114 18.12 -8.21 4.99
C ASP A 114 19.17 -7.52 4.12
N ARG A 115 19.75 -8.20 3.13
CA ARG A 115 20.74 -7.61 2.22
C ARG A 115 20.15 -6.55 1.29
N TYR A 116 18.81 -6.40 1.22
CA TYR A 116 18.16 -5.39 0.39
C TYR A 116 18.68 -3.96 0.64
N THR A 117 19.11 -3.66 1.88
CA THR A 117 19.63 -2.34 2.28
C THR A 117 20.98 -2.00 1.65
N SER A 118 21.74 -3.00 1.22
CA SER A 118 23.08 -2.84 0.62
C SER A 118 23.10 -2.96 -0.90
N LEU A 119 21.94 -3.16 -1.54
CA LEU A 119 21.86 -3.32 -2.98
C LEU A 119 22.04 -1.98 -3.69
N THR A 120 22.86 -2.01 -4.75
CA THR A 120 23.11 -0.87 -5.64
C THR A 120 22.44 -1.03 -7.01
N GLU A 121 21.98 -2.23 -7.34
CA GLU A 121 21.28 -2.52 -8.60
C GLU A 121 19.84 -1.99 -8.56
N ASP A 122 19.32 -1.59 -9.72
CA ASP A 122 17.94 -1.13 -9.86
C ASP A 122 16.97 -2.32 -9.66
N PRO A 123 16.10 -2.31 -8.64
CA PRO A 123 15.16 -3.39 -8.37
C PRO A 123 14.20 -3.65 -9.53
N TYR A 124 13.89 -2.62 -10.31
CA TYR A 124 12.97 -2.76 -11.44
C TYR A 124 13.48 -3.75 -12.48
N GLN A 125 14.81 -3.76 -12.75
CA GLN A 125 15.43 -4.70 -13.70
C GLN A 125 15.33 -6.17 -13.25
N LYS A 126 15.07 -6.40 -11.96
CA LYS A 126 14.85 -7.72 -11.36
C LYS A 126 13.36 -8.08 -11.19
N GLY A 127 12.46 -7.23 -11.64
CA GLY A 127 11.02 -7.46 -11.53
C GLY A 127 10.41 -7.10 -10.18
N PHE A 128 11.06 -6.19 -9.43
CA PHE A 128 10.55 -5.69 -8.15
C PHE A 128 10.26 -4.17 -8.23
N VAL A 129 9.26 -3.74 -7.50
CA VAL A 129 8.87 -2.32 -7.48
C VAL A 129 9.71 -1.48 -6.50
N SER A 130 10.52 -2.11 -5.65
CA SER A 130 11.48 -1.46 -4.74
C SER A 130 12.54 -2.45 -4.26
N ASN A 131 13.64 -1.95 -3.66
CA ASN A 131 14.60 -2.83 -2.99
C ASN A 131 13.98 -3.52 -1.77
N TYR A 132 13.05 -2.87 -1.08
CA TYR A 132 12.37 -3.45 0.08
C TYR A 132 11.50 -4.66 -0.31
N ALA A 133 10.85 -4.63 -1.46
CA ALA A 133 10.13 -5.77 -2.02
C ALA A 133 11.02 -7.02 -2.19
N ARG A 134 12.34 -6.85 -2.33
CA ARG A 134 13.31 -7.96 -2.43
C ARG A 134 13.66 -8.60 -1.09
N SER A 135 13.24 -8.03 0.04
CA SER A 135 13.54 -8.60 1.35
C SER A 135 12.78 -9.91 1.59
N HIS A 136 11.50 -9.95 1.23
CA HIS A 136 10.66 -11.13 1.41
C HIS A 136 9.45 -11.08 0.47
N TYR A 137 8.86 -12.24 0.15
CA TYR A 137 7.72 -12.28 -0.77
C TYR A 137 6.49 -11.52 -0.23
N SER A 138 6.27 -11.51 1.09
CA SER A 138 5.17 -10.73 1.68
C SER A 138 5.35 -9.22 1.50
N GLU A 139 6.60 -8.73 1.60
CA GLU A 139 6.92 -7.33 1.32
C GLU A 139 6.74 -7.00 -0.18
N ASP A 140 7.06 -7.96 -1.05
CA ASP A 140 6.83 -7.79 -2.49
C ASP A 140 5.33 -7.71 -2.83
N VAL A 141 4.50 -8.52 -2.17
CA VAL A 141 3.03 -8.43 -2.28
C VAL A 141 2.55 -7.06 -1.79
N ALA A 142 2.98 -6.63 -0.61
CA ALA A 142 2.55 -5.37 0.01
C ALA A 142 3.01 -4.14 -0.78
N GLU A 143 4.29 -4.09 -1.19
CA GLU A 143 4.85 -3.03 -2.02
C GLU A 143 4.16 -2.94 -3.39
N THR A 144 3.94 -4.10 -4.03
CA THR A 144 3.27 -4.15 -5.33
C THR A 144 1.80 -3.76 -5.22
N GLY A 145 1.09 -4.27 -4.20
CA GLY A 145 -0.32 -3.95 -3.95
C GLY A 145 -0.54 -2.49 -3.58
N GLY A 146 0.31 -1.93 -2.70
CA GLY A 146 0.28 -0.51 -2.37
C GLY A 146 0.47 0.38 -3.61
N ARG A 147 1.39 0.01 -4.52
CA ARG A 147 1.67 0.76 -5.76
C ARG A 147 0.59 0.61 -6.84
N LEU A 148 -0.23 -0.44 -6.80
CA LEU A 148 -1.41 -0.53 -7.67
C LEU A 148 -2.36 0.65 -7.46
N ILE A 149 -2.43 1.16 -6.24
CA ILE A 149 -3.35 2.25 -5.85
C ILE A 149 -2.61 3.59 -5.81
N SER A 150 -1.39 3.64 -5.26
CA SER A 150 -0.66 4.88 -5.06
C SER A 150 0.04 5.44 -6.30
N LEU A 151 0.21 4.64 -7.36
CA LEU A 151 0.73 5.11 -8.64
C LEU A 151 -0.38 5.13 -9.69
N THR A 152 -0.43 6.20 -10.47
CA THR A 152 -1.28 6.28 -11.66
C THR A 152 -0.89 5.21 -12.68
N GLU A 153 -1.78 4.88 -13.61
CA GLU A 153 -1.45 3.96 -14.71
C GLU A 153 -0.23 4.42 -15.48
N ALA A 154 -0.13 5.72 -15.78
CA ALA A 154 1.00 6.30 -16.50
C ALA A 154 2.34 6.11 -15.74
N GLU A 155 2.33 6.28 -14.42
CA GLU A 155 3.53 6.06 -13.57
C GLU A 155 3.91 4.58 -13.49
N ARG A 156 2.92 3.68 -13.40
CA ARG A 156 3.17 2.24 -13.44
C ARG A 156 3.78 1.81 -14.79
N GLU A 157 3.23 2.31 -15.89
CA GLU A 157 3.76 2.03 -17.24
C GLU A 157 5.18 2.59 -17.42
N ALA A 158 5.46 3.79 -16.91
CA ALA A 158 6.80 4.36 -16.92
C ALA A 158 7.80 3.52 -16.11
N MET A 159 7.38 3.00 -14.94
CA MET A 159 8.18 2.08 -14.14
C MET A 159 8.47 0.77 -14.89
N ILE A 160 7.45 0.17 -15.52
CA ILE A 160 7.58 -1.06 -16.32
C ILE A 160 8.52 -0.83 -17.50
N ALA A 161 8.40 0.30 -18.18
CA ALA A 161 9.29 0.65 -19.29
C ALA A 161 10.76 0.81 -18.82
N LYS A 162 10.97 1.48 -17.69
CA LYS A 162 12.28 1.64 -17.05
C LYS A 162 12.90 0.29 -16.65
N ALA A 163 12.08 -0.67 -16.24
CA ALA A 163 12.49 -2.01 -15.85
C ALA A 163 13.09 -2.82 -17.01
N GLY A 164 12.84 -2.41 -18.25
CA GLY A 164 13.42 -3.00 -19.45
C GLY A 164 12.82 -4.37 -19.81
N PRO A 165 13.48 -5.07 -20.76
CA PRO A 165 12.90 -6.28 -21.38
C PRO A 165 12.82 -7.49 -20.45
N VAL A 166 13.54 -7.49 -19.33
CA VAL A 166 13.52 -8.58 -18.34
C VAL A 166 12.59 -8.24 -17.19
N GLY A 167 12.82 -7.13 -16.50
CA GLY A 167 12.06 -6.76 -15.30
C GLY A 167 10.64 -6.31 -15.61
N GLY A 168 10.43 -5.59 -16.72
CA GLY A 168 9.12 -5.04 -17.07
C GLY A 168 8.01 -6.10 -17.17
N PRO A 169 8.19 -7.19 -17.93
CA PRO A 169 7.20 -8.27 -17.98
C PRO A 169 6.93 -8.93 -16.62
N LEU A 170 7.93 -9.02 -15.74
CA LEU A 170 7.78 -9.60 -14.41
C LEU A 170 6.93 -8.68 -13.50
N ILE A 171 7.20 -7.36 -13.50
CA ILE A 171 6.41 -6.38 -12.76
C ILE A 171 4.95 -6.38 -13.27
N ARG A 172 4.74 -6.37 -14.59
CA ARG A 172 3.40 -6.43 -15.18
C ARG A 172 2.64 -7.67 -14.71
N LYS A 173 3.28 -8.84 -14.77
CA LYS A 173 2.66 -10.10 -14.32
C LYS A 173 2.27 -10.04 -12.84
N LYS A 174 3.10 -9.42 -11.99
CA LYS A 174 2.77 -9.21 -10.56
C LYS A 174 1.56 -8.30 -10.38
N TYR A 175 1.50 -7.18 -11.10
CA TYR A 175 0.35 -6.28 -11.07
C TYR A 175 -0.94 -6.97 -11.52
N ASP A 176 -0.92 -7.67 -12.64
CA ASP A 176 -2.11 -8.36 -13.17
C ASP A 176 -2.61 -9.43 -12.19
N MET A 177 -1.68 -10.16 -11.56
CA MET A 177 -2.01 -11.19 -10.58
C MET A 177 -2.65 -10.60 -9.33
N LEU A 178 -2.11 -9.49 -8.78
CA LEU A 178 -2.69 -8.84 -7.60
C LEU A 178 -4.01 -8.13 -7.91
N LYS A 179 -4.16 -7.49 -9.08
CA LYS A 179 -5.45 -6.94 -9.53
C LYS A 179 -6.53 -8.02 -9.53
N LYS A 180 -6.23 -9.17 -10.13
CA LYS A 180 -7.16 -10.28 -10.18
C LYS A 180 -7.47 -10.81 -8.78
N TRP A 181 -6.47 -11.01 -7.95
CA TRP A 181 -6.65 -11.50 -6.57
C TRP A 181 -7.52 -10.56 -5.73
N LEU A 182 -7.25 -9.25 -5.75
CA LEU A 182 -8.03 -8.25 -5.01
C LEU A 182 -9.48 -8.21 -5.51
N LYS A 183 -9.70 -8.36 -6.82
CA LYS A 183 -11.06 -8.43 -7.38
C LYS A 183 -11.80 -9.69 -6.97
N ASP A 184 -11.16 -10.85 -7.11
CA ASP A 184 -11.80 -12.15 -6.87
C ASP A 184 -12.05 -12.41 -5.36
N SER A 185 -11.10 -12.03 -4.50
CA SER A 185 -11.18 -12.31 -3.05
C SER A 185 -11.96 -11.26 -2.28
N TYR A 186 -11.98 -10.02 -2.75
CA TYR A 186 -12.48 -8.87 -1.99
C TYR A 186 -13.47 -7.98 -2.75
N GLY A 187 -13.71 -8.24 -4.02
CA GLY A 187 -14.53 -7.38 -4.87
C GLY A 187 -13.90 -6.02 -5.23
N VAL A 188 -12.63 -5.82 -4.87
CA VAL A 188 -11.92 -4.55 -5.03
C VAL A 188 -11.65 -4.25 -6.51
N ASP A 189 -12.05 -3.05 -6.95
CA ASP A 189 -11.65 -2.46 -8.22
C ASP A 189 -10.47 -1.52 -7.99
N THR A 190 -9.27 -2.00 -8.30
CA THR A 190 -8.02 -1.28 -8.05
C THR A 190 -7.86 -0.03 -8.91
N ASP A 191 -8.43 0.00 -10.12
CA ASP A 191 -8.34 1.17 -11.00
C ASP A 191 -9.23 2.28 -10.45
N ARG A 192 -10.48 1.96 -10.08
CA ARG A 192 -11.37 2.89 -9.39
C ARG A 192 -10.78 3.40 -8.08
N TRP A 193 -10.15 2.51 -7.30
CA TRP A 193 -9.51 2.92 -6.04
C TRP A 193 -8.34 3.87 -6.29
N CYS A 194 -7.50 3.59 -7.29
CA CYS A 194 -6.42 4.47 -7.71
C CYS A 194 -6.94 5.88 -8.09
N GLU A 195 -8.00 5.98 -8.90
CA GLU A 195 -8.62 7.26 -9.28
C GLU A 195 -9.12 8.04 -8.05
N ILE A 196 -9.82 7.37 -7.14
CA ILE A 196 -10.32 7.97 -5.90
C ILE A 196 -9.17 8.44 -5.02
N TYR A 197 -8.13 7.61 -4.86
CA TYR A 197 -6.95 7.92 -4.08
C TYR A 197 -6.28 9.21 -4.59
N HIS A 198 -5.94 9.27 -5.86
CA HIS A 198 -5.28 10.44 -6.46
C HIS A 198 -6.13 11.71 -6.39
N ARG A 199 -7.43 11.60 -6.63
CA ARG A 199 -8.35 12.73 -6.46
C ARG A 199 -8.36 13.25 -5.03
N ARG A 200 -8.35 12.36 -4.02
CA ARG A 200 -8.32 12.74 -2.61
C ARG A 200 -6.96 13.31 -2.20
N ILE A 201 -5.85 12.76 -2.68
CA ILE A 201 -4.51 13.33 -2.47
C ILE A 201 -4.45 14.77 -2.99
N ALA A 202 -4.96 15.03 -4.18
CA ALA A 202 -5.00 16.39 -4.76
C ALA A 202 -5.87 17.39 -3.99
N GLN A 203 -6.73 16.92 -3.08
CA GLN A 203 -7.60 17.76 -2.25
C GLN A 203 -7.03 18.03 -0.85
N LEU A 204 -5.89 17.45 -0.48
CA LEU A 204 -5.34 17.54 0.86
C LEU A 204 -5.14 18.99 1.35
N ASP A 205 -4.68 19.89 0.49
CA ASP A 205 -4.46 21.30 0.84
C ASP A 205 -5.76 22.07 1.13
N ASN A 206 -6.91 21.52 0.74
CA ASN A 206 -8.21 22.13 0.96
C ASN A 206 -8.93 21.60 2.23
N LEU A 207 -8.31 20.68 2.97
CA LEU A 207 -8.93 20.10 4.16
C LEU A 207 -8.79 21.01 5.38
N ASP A 208 -9.87 21.09 6.15
CA ASP A 208 -9.81 21.62 7.52
C ASP A 208 -9.11 20.61 8.43
N TRP A 209 -7.85 20.86 8.76
CA TRP A 209 -7.02 19.98 9.59
C TRP A 209 -7.31 20.07 11.10
N GLU A 210 -8.15 21.00 11.54
CA GLU A 210 -8.45 21.20 12.97
C GLU A 210 -9.64 20.34 13.43
N SER A 211 -10.52 19.92 12.50
CA SER A 211 -11.69 19.09 12.80
C SER A 211 -11.61 17.72 12.13
N LEU A 212 -12.05 16.66 12.85
CA LEU A 212 -12.24 15.32 12.27
C LEU A 212 -13.57 15.16 11.51
N ASP A 213 -14.52 16.06 11.76
CA ASP A 213 -15.93 15.91 11.35
C ASP A 213 -16.30 16.64 10.05
N LYS A 214 -15.32 17.25 9.36
CA LYS A 214 -15.54 17.98 8.11
C LYS A 214 -14.45 17.70 7.09
#